data_b7776bc17c968cc984798731974f7fbe
#
_entry.id   b7776bc17c968cc984798731974f7fbe
#
_cell.length_a   1.000
_cell.length_b   1.000
_cell.length_c   1.000
_cell.angle_alpha   90.00
_cell.angle_beta   90.00
_cell.angle_gamma   90.00
#
_symmetry.space_group_name_H-M   'P 1'
#
loop_
_entity.id
_entity.type
_entity.pdbx_description
1 polymer ?
#
loop_
_entity_poly.entity_id
_entity_poly.type
_entity_poly.pdbx_seq_one_letter_code
_entity_poly.pdbx_strand_id
1 'polypeptide(L)'
;MPSPIRATVLLVDDEPHSLSAMKMALEDEFDIHSAADAEAALAVLDREWVQVILCDQRMPGRTGVEFLAEVRERWPDVIRIIITGYTDANSMMAAINDAGIHQFLTKPWHPDQLLVACRNAARLFSLARDNERMALEMRFLTSTAETRLEKRRRALRDGMGFETILRGVTSPMNAVVHHARAYASFDVPILLTGEPGTGKAQLARAIHYASLRSDRPVHEVNLTGLPDDLALIELFGAKRGVLPGGSNKIG
;
A
#
# COMPACT_ATOMS: atom_id res chain seq x y z
N MET A 1 -27.66 5.40 -19.37
CA MET A 1 -26.32 5.47 -18.75
C MET A 1 -26.42 6.51 -17.65
N PRO A 2 -26.03 6.24 -16.42
CA PRO A 2 -25.98 7.29 -15.41
C PRO A 2 -25.03 8.39 -15.92
N SER A 3 -25.46 9.64 -15.81
CA SER A 3 -24.61 10.79 -16.13
C SER A 3 -23.31 10.67 -15.34
N PRO A 4 -22.14 10.96 -15.91
CA PRO A 4 -20.90 10.97 -15.15
C PRO A 4 -21.09 11.92 -13.97
N ILE A 5 -20.75 11.45 -12.78
CA ILE A 5 -20.78 12.26 -11.55
C ILE A 5 -19.83 13.43 -11.80
N ARG A 6 -20.39 14.64 -11.89
CA ARG A 6 -19.60 15.86 -12.05
C ARG A 6 -18.84 16.15 -10.78
N ALA A 7 -17.64 16.67 -10.91
CA ALA A 7 -16.88 17.11 -9.75
C ALA A 7 -17.48 18.39 -9.17
N THR A 8 -17.55 18.48 -7.84
CA THR A 8 -18.09 19.64 -7.13
C THR A 8 -16.99 20.65 -6.85
N VAL A 9 -17.23 21.88 -7.27
CA VAL A 9 -16.31 23.01 -7.10
C VAL A 9 -16.96 24.09 -6.25
N LEU A 10 -16.26 24.55 -5.21
CA LEU A 10 -16.65 25.68 -4.38
C LEU A 10 -15.89 26.93 -4.81
N LEU A 11 -16.62 27.97 -5.19
CA LEU A 11 -16.11 29.30 -5.54
C LEU A 11 -16.25 30.22 -4.33
N VAL A 12 -15.17 30.89 -3.94
CA VAL A 12 -15.16 31.81 -2.80
C VAL A 12 -14.55 33.15 -3.23
N ASP A 13 -15.37 34.18 -3.31
CA ASP A 13 -14.95 35.53 -3.69
C ASP A 13 -16.02 36.53 -3.16
N ASP A 14 -15.61 37.64 -2.56
CA ASP A 14 -16.55 38.65 -2.05
C ASP A 14 -17.17 39.52 -3.13
N GLU A 15 -16.66 39.43 -4.37
CA GLU A 15 -17.20 40.17 -5.51
C GLU A 15 -18.24 39.32 -6.27
N PRO A 16 -19.56 39.72 -6.28
CA PRO A 16 -20.62 38.94 -6.93
C PRO A 16 -20.43 38.80 -8.46
N HIS A 17 -19.80 39.78 -9.09
CA HIS A 17 -19.51 39.72 -10.53
C HIS A 17 -18.43 38.66 -10.83
N SER A 18 -17.41 38.56 -9.99
CA SER A 18 -16.36 37.56 -10.10
C SER A 18 -16.96 36.16 -9.94
N LEU A 19 -17.77 35.91 -8.89
CA LEU A 19 -18.47 34.65 -8.68
C LEU A 19 -19.35 34.26 -9.89
N SER A 20 -20.09 35.21 -10.43
CA SER A 20 -20.96 34.97 -11.60
C SER A 20 -20.16 34.60 -12.85
N ALA A 21 -19.04 35.28 -13.08
CA ALA A 21 -18.16 34.99 -14.21
C ALA A 21 -17.47 33.63 -14.08
N MET A 22 -16.97 33.28 -12.88
CA MET A 22 -16.39 31.97 -12.61
C MET A 22 -17.40 30.83 -12.75
N LYS A 23 -18.62 31.04 -12.21
CA LYS A 23 -19.72 30.07 -12.35
C LYS A 23 -20.06 29.82 -13.81
N MET A 24 -20.25 30.85 -14.60
CA MET A 24 -20.55 30.74 -16.04
C MET A 24 -19.45 29.98 -16.80
N ALA A 25 -18.18 30.14 -16.40
CA ALA A 25 -17.08 29.48 -17.05
C ALA A 25 -16.99 27.98 -16.71
N LEU A 26 -17.57 27.51 -15.59
CA LEU A 26 -17.37 26.17 -15.06
C LEU A 26 -18.63 25.30 -14.99
N GLU A 27 -19.85 25.89 -15.01
CA GLU A 27 -21.12 25.17 -14.76
C GLU A 27 -21.48 24.10 -15.80
N ASP A 28 -20.92 24.18 -17.00
CA ASP A 28 -21.10 23.15 -18.02
C ASP A 28 -20.47 21.81 -17.64
N GLU A 29 -19.38 21.82 -16.87
CA GLU A 29 -18.58 20.62 -16.52
C GLU A 29 -18.61 20.24 -15.05
N PHE A 30 -18.90 21.17 -14.16
CA PHE A 30 -18.82 21.01 -12.72
C PHE A 30 -20.12 21.34 -12.01
N ASP A 31 -20.35 20.72 -10.86
CA ASP A 31 -21.39 21.13 -9.93
C ASP A 31 -20.84 22.27 -9.07
N ILE A 32 -21.44 23.45 -9.15
CA ILE A 32 -20.87 24.68 -8.59
C ILE A 32 -21.65 25.15 -7.37
N HIS A 33 -20.92 25.31 -6.25
CA HIS A 33 -21.32 26.06 -5.08
C HIS A 33 -20.58 27.40 -5.03
N SER A 34 -21.18 28.40 -4.44
CA SER A 34 -20.59 29.76 -4.33
C SER A 34 -20.78 30.29 -2.92
N ALA A 35 -19.75 30.94 -2.40
CA ALA A 35 -19.76 31.61 -1.11
C ALA A 35 -19.14 33.02 -1.24
N ALA A 36 -19.70 33.98 -0.55
CA ALA A 36 -19.23 35.35 -0.58
C ALA A 36 -18.14 35.66 0.44
N ASP A 37 -17.90 34.75 1.36
CA ASP A 37 -16.88 34.86 2.42
C ASP A 37 -16.45 33.48 2.95
N ALA A 38 -15.47 33.47 3.82
CA ALA A 38 -14.90 32.26 4.42
C ALA A 38 -15.92 31.48 5.29
N GLU A 39 -16.81 32.18 6.02
CA GLU A 39 -17.80 31.54 6.90
C GLU A 39 -18.88 30.83 6.10
N ALA A 40 -19.39 31.47 5.07
CA ALA A 40 -20.34 30.85 4.14
C ALA A 40 -19.70 29.65 3.42
N ALA A 41 -18.42 29.74 3.06
CA ALA A 41 -17.67 28.65 2.45
C ALA A 41 -17.50 27.45 3.40
N LEU A 42 -17.19 27.67 4.67
CA LEU A 42 -17.14 26.60 5.69
C LEU A 42 -18.50 25.91 5.85
N ALA A 43 -19.60 26.68 5.85
CA ALA A 43 -20.95 26.11 5.94
C ALA A 43 -21.30 25.21 4.73
N VAL A 44 -20.78 25.52 3.55
CA VAL A 44 -20.91 24.66 2.37
C VAL A 44 -20.09 23.38 2.54
N LEU A 45 -18.82 23.50 2.97
CA LEU A 45 -17.93 22.35 3.20
C LEU A 45 -18.46 21.36 4.23
N ASP A 46 -19.20 21.85 5.24
CA ASP A 46 -19.83 20.98 6.25
C ASP A 46 -21.02 20.18 5.72
N ARG A 47 -21.64 20.61 4.62
CA ARG A 47 -22.88 20.01 4.06
C ARG A 47 -22.67 19.27 2.75
N GLU A 48 -21.72 19.74 1.94
CA GLU A 48 -21.54 19.29 0.57
C GLU A 48 -20.18 18.60 0.40
N TRP A 49 -20.14 17.62 -0.49
CA TRP A 49 -18.92 16.93 -0.83
C TRP A 49 -18.14 17.73 -1.88
N VAL A 50 -17.33 18.68 -1.43
CA VAL A 50 -16.51 19.52 -2.27
C VAL A 50 -15.17 18.84 -2.59
N GLN A 51 -14.77 18.87 -3.86
CA GLN A 51 -13.52 18.29 -4.34
C GLN A 51 -12.46 19.34 -4.63
N VAL A 52 -12.89 20.51 -5.10
CA VAL A 52 -12.01 21.63 -5.48
C VAL A 52 -12.54 22.92 -4.88
N ILE A 53 -11.66 23.76 -4.37
CA ILE A 53 -11.97 25.13 -3.95
C ILE A 53 -11.15 26.09 -4.81
N LEU A 54 -11.85 27.09 -5.38
CA LEU A 54 -11.26 28.30 -5.92
C LEU A 54 -11.57 29.44 -4.97
N CYS A 55 -10.54 30.02 -4.37
CA CYS A 55 -10.71 31.10 -3.39
C CYS A 55 -9.96 32.36 -3.81
N ASP A 56 -10.63 33.50 -3.76
CA ASP A 56 -9.94 34.79 -3.86
C ASP A 56 -9.06 35.02 -2.67
N GLN A 57 -7.93 35.68 -2.88
CA GLN A 57 -6.99 36.04 -1.84
C GLN A 57 -7.48 37.17 -0.96
N ARG A 58 -8.10 38.20 -1.57
CA ARG A 58 -8.47 39.43 -0.89
C ARG A 58 -9.95 39.43 -0.54
N MET A 59 -10.29 38.90 0.62
CA MET A 59 -11.65 38.94 1.14
C MET A 59 -11.72 39.77 2.43
N PRO A 60 -12.84 40.45 2.71
CA PRO A 60 -13.02 41.17 3.96
C PRO A 60 -12.93 40.24 5.18
N GLY A 61 -12.23 40.70 6.19
CA GLY A 61 -12.11 40.01 7.49
C GLY A 61 -11.09 38.91 7.54
N ARG A 62 -10.99 38.09 6.50
CA ARG A 62 -10.06 36.94 6.45
C ARG A 62 -9.49 36.74 5.06
N THR A 63 -8.19 36.55 4.94
CA THR A 63 -7.54 36.30 3.67
C THR A 63 -7.80 34.88 3.15
N GLY A 64 -7.74 34.69 1.83
CA GLY A 64 -7.90 33.38 1.19
C GLY A 64 -6.89 32.34 1.70
N VAL A 65 -5.62 32.73 1.93
CA VAL A 65 -4.61 31.84 2.49
C VAL A 65 -4.95 31.37 3.89
N GLU A 66 -5.39 32.26 4.79
CA GLU A 66 -5.80 31.91 6.16
C GLU A 66 -7.02 30.98 6.16
N PHE A 67 -7.98 31.21 5.29
CA PHE A 67 -9.13 30.33 5.09
C PHE A 67 -8.69 28.96 4.57
N LEU A 68 -7.86 28.92 3.52
CA LEU A 68 -7.40 27.66 2.93
C LEU A 68 -6.49 26.84 3.85
N ALA A 69 -5.78 27.49 4.79
CA ALA A 69 -5.03 26.82 5.85
C ALA A 69 -5.97 26.04 6.79
N GLU A 70 -7.10 26.63 7.22
CA GLU A 70 -8.12 25.91 7.98
C GLU A 70 -8.76 24.77 7.18
N VAL A 71 -9.06 25.01 5.90
CA VAL A 71 -9.58 23.96 5.02
C VAL A 71 -8.62 22.78 4.94
N ARG A 72 -7.31 23.02 4.88
CA ARG A 72 -6.30 21.97 4.89
C ARG A 72 -6.37 21.11 6.15
N GLU A 73 -6.61 21.69 7.30
CA GLU A 73 -6.69 20.97 8.57
C GLU A 73 -7.97 20.13 8.69
N ARG A 74 -9.10 20.70 8.28
CA ARG A 74 -10.43 20.07 8.44
C ARG A 74 -10.81 19.16 7.27
N TRP A 75 -10.41 19.49 6.06
CA TRP A 75 -10.68 18.76 4.81
C TRP A 75 -9.40 18.60 3.97
N PRO A 76 -8.45 17.78 4.42
CA PRO A 76 -7.13 17.68 3.79
C PRO A 76 -7.17 17.23 2.33
N ASP A 77 -8.18 16.44 1.95
CA ASP A 77 -8.32 15.88 0.61
C ASP A 77 -8.76 16.90 -0.42
N VAL A 78 -9.43 17.98 -0.01
CA VAL A 78 -9.92 19.01 -0.93
C VAL A 78 -8.77 19.71 -1.62
N ILE A 79 -8.82 19.82 -2.95
CA ILE A 79 -7.80 20.52 -3.75
C ILE A 79 -8.06 22.02 -3.69
N ARG A 80 -7.05 22.76 -3.24
CA ARG A 80 -7.12 24.21 -2.96
C ARG A 80 -6.41 25.01 -4.03
N ILE A 81 -7.16 25.88 -4.69
CA ILE A 81 -6.66 26.83 -5.70
C ILE A 81 -6.92 28.23 -5.18
N ILE A 82 -5.91 29.10 -5.24
CA ILE A 82 -6.06 30.51 -4.87
C ILE A 82 -6.03 31.40 -6.12
N ILE A 83 -6.86 32.41 -6.12
CA ILE A 83 -6.87 33.47 -7.14
C ILE A 83 -6.30 34.74 -6.51
N THR A 84 -5.31 35.35 -7.14
CA THR A 84 -4.58 36.48 -6.54
C THR A 84 -4.19 37.52 -7.57
N GLY A 85 -4.02 38.76 -7.15
CA GLY A 85 -3.44 39.83 -7.99
C GLY A 85 -1.94 39.61 -8.26
N TYR A 86 -1.44 40.15 -9.35
CA TYR A 86 -0.06 39.96 -9.81
C TYR A 86 1.01 40.39 -8.79
N THR A 87 0.73 41.41 -7.99
CA THR A 87 1.66 41.96 -6.97
C THR A 87 1.76 41.12 -5.71
N ASP A 88 0.76 40.30 -5.44
CA ASP A 88 0.66 39.57 -4.17
C ASP A 88 1.33 38.17 -4.26
N ALA A 89 1.41 37.59 -5.45
CA ALA A 89 1.90 36.22 -5.67
C ALA A 89 3.35 36.02 -5.18
N ASN A 90 4.25 36.98 -5.42
CA ASN A 90 5.66 36.88 -5.04
C ASN A 90 5.91 37.03 -3.52
N SER A 91 5.09 37.82 -2.83
CA SER A 91 5.20 38.04 -1.38
C SER A 91 4.55 36.94 -0.55
N MET A 92 3.74 36.10 -1.18
CA MET A 92 2.92 35.07 -0.51
C MET A 92 3.40 33.64 -0.69
N MET A 93 4.50 33.42 -1.40
CA MET A 93 5.01 32.08 -1.70
C MET A 93 5.18 31.19 -0.45
N ALA A 94 5.65 31.73 0.66
CA ALA A 94 5.78 30.99 1.91
C ALA A 94 4.40 30.59 2.48
N ALA A 95 3.46 31.55 2.54
CA ALA A 95 2.12 31.33 3.05
C ALA A 95 1.30 30.35 2.17
N ILE A 96 1.52 30.40 0.84
CA ILE A 96 0.94 29.45 -0.12
C ILE A 96 1.39 28.02 0.19
N ASN A 97 2.67 27.80 0.48
CA ASN A 97 3.20 26.49 0.85
C ASN A 97 2.65 26.02 2.21
N ASP A 98 2.56 26.90 3.19
CA ASP A 98 2.05 26.57 4.53
C ASP A 98 0.55 26.23 4.50
N ALA A 99 -0.25 26.90 3.67
CA ALA A 99 -1.67 26.56 3.46
C ALA A 99 -1.89 25.31 2.59
N GLY A 100 -0.84 24.74 2.01
CA GLY A 100 -0.92 23.58 1.13
C GLY A 100 -1.76 23.84 -0.11
N ILE A 101 -1.58 25.02 -0.71
CA ILE A 101 -2.27 25.45 -1.93
C ILE A 101 -1.65 24.68 -3.11
N HIS A 102 -2.50 24.04 -3.90
CA HIS A 102 -2.06 23.19 -5.01
C HIS A 102 -1.74 24.00 -6.26
N GLN A 103 -2.44 25.10 -6.47
CA GLN A 103 -2.26 25.96 -7.63
C GLN A 103 -2.68 27.39 -7.30
N PHE A 104 -2.04 28.38 -7.91
CA PHE A 104 -2.50 29.76 -7.91
C PHE A 104 -2.82 30.23 -9.32
N LEU A 105 -3.80 31.14 -9.43
CA LEU A 105 -4.17 31.82 -10.66
C LEU A 105 -4.05 33.33 -10.45
N THR A 106 -3.57 34.03 -11.45
CA THR A 106 -3.43 35.49 -11.37
C THR A 106 -4.59 36.22 -12.02
N LYS A 107 -5.11 37.26 -11.37
CA LYS A 107 -6.08 38.19 -11.97
C LYS A 107 -5.35 39.20 -12.90
N PRO A 108 -5.86 39.47 -14.11
CA PRO A 108 -7.08 38.92 -14.69
C PRO A 108 -6.89 37.51 -15.24
N TRP A 109 -7.84 36.62 -14.99
CA TRP A 109 -7.83 35.27 -15.49
C TRP A 109 -8.70 35.10 -16.75
N HIS A 110 -8.40 34.12 -17.58
CA HIS A 110 -9.22 33.74 -18.72
C HIS A 110 -10.08 32.52 -18.39
N PRO A 111 -11.34 32.39 -18.89
CA PRO A 111 -12.22 31.23 -18.64
C PRO A 111 -11.54 29.89 -18.87
N ASP A 112 -10.77 29.73 -19.94
CA ASP A 112 -10.03 28.49 -20.23
C ASP A 112 -8.98 28.13 -19.16
N GLN A 113 -8.35 29.14 -18.52
CA GLN A 113 -7.39 28.92 -17.46
C GLN A 113 -8.09 28.36 -16.21
N LEU A 114 -9.26 28.89 -15.84
CA LEU A 114 -10.07 28.37 -14.75
C LEU A 114 -10.50 26.93 -15.02
N LEU A 115 -10.99 26.68 -16.23
CA LEU A 115 -11.46 25.36 -16.64
C LEU A 115 -10.35 24.32 -16.58
N VAL A 116 -9.17 24.63 -17.12
CA VAL A 116 -8.00 23.75 -17.08
C VAL A 116 -7.54 23.52 -15.64
N ALA A 117 -7.51 24.56 -14.80
CA ALA A 117 -7.12 24.44 -13.39
C ALA A 117 -8.08 23.53 -12.62
N CYS A 118 -9.40 23.70 -12.79
CA CYS A 118 -10.41 22.86 -12.15
C CYS A 118 -10.37 21.41 -12.64
N ARG A 119 -10.17 21.16 -13.94
CA ARG A 119 -10.02 19.82 -14.49
C ARG A 119 -8.80 19.09 -13.89
N ASN A 120 -7.67 19.79 -13.82
CA ASN A 120 -6.45 19.24 -13.22
C ASN A 120 -6.64 18.94 -11.73
N ALA A 121 -7.27 19.85 -10.99
CA ALA A 121 -7.58 19.70 -9.58
C ALA A 121 -8.53 18.51 -9.33
N ALA A 122 -9.62 18.40 -10.06
CA ALA A 122 -10.57 17.29 -9.96
C ALA A 122 -9.91 15.95 -10.29
N ARG A 123 -9.00 15.92 -11.27
CA ARG A 123 -8.22 14.74 -11.60
C ARG A 123 -7.24 14.35 -10.49
N LEU A 124 -6.56 15.33 -9.88
CA LEU A 124 -5.68 15.09 -8.74
C LEU A 124 -6.45 14.48 -7.56
N PHE A 125 -7.62 15.03 -7.23
CA PHE A 125 -8.50 14.50 -6.20
C PHE A 125 -8.87 13.05 -6.48
N SER A 126 -9.32 12.73 -7.69
CA SER A 126 -9.68 11.36 -8.08
C SER A 126 -8.50 10.40 -7.97
N LEU A 127 -7.32 10.79 -8.44
CA LEU A 127 -6.11 9.97 -8.37
C LEU A 127 -5.67 9.70 -6.92
N ALA A 128 -5.76 10.70 -6.04
CA ALA A 128 -5.44 10.54 -4.62
C ALA A 128 -6.37 9.49 -3.96
N ARG A 129 -7.68 9.59 -4.22
CA ARG A 129 -8.69 8.64 -3.70
C ARG A 129 -8.53 7.23 -4.27
N ASP A 130 -8.24 7.11 -5.55
CA ASP A 130 -7.99 5.80 -6.18
C ASP A 130 -6.73 5.14 -5.58
N ASN A 131 -5.67 5.92 -5.33
CA ASN A 131 -4.47 5.43 -4.65
C ASN A 131 -4.75 4.94 -3.24
N GLU A 132 -5.52 5.69 -2.44
CA GLU A 132 -5.92 5.26 -1.09
C GLU A 132 -6.73 3.95 -1.12
N ARG A 133 -7.71 3.87 -2.02
CA ARG A 133 -8.52 2.66 -2.19
C ARG A 133 -7.66 1.46 -2.57
N MET A 134 -6.76 1.61 -3.55
CA MET A 134 -5.84 0.55 -3.95
C MET A 134 -4.90 0.13 -2.82
N ALA A 135 -4.41 1.08 -2.02
CA ALA A 135 -3.56 0.79 -0.87
C ALA A 135 -4.31 -0.02 0.21
N LEU A 136 -5.57 0.30 0.48
CA LEU A 136 -6.43 -0.44 1.40
C LEU A 136 -6.73 -1.86 0.89
N GLU A 137 -7.08 -2.00 -0.40
CA GLU A 137 -7.31 -3.30 -1.04
C GLU A 137 -6.05 -4.19 -0.98
N MET A 138 -4.87 -3.60 -1.26
CA MET A 138 -3.59 -4.32 -1.19
C MET A 138 -3.31 -4.81 0.24
N ARG A 139 -3.51 -3.97 1.26
CA ARG A 139 -3.34 -4.36 2.67
C ARG A 139 -4.27 -5.50 3.06
N PHE A 140 -5.53 -5.45 2.63
CA PHE A 140 -6.50 -6.51 2.90
C PHE A 140 -6.10 -7.84 2.24
N LEU A 141 -5.68 -7.81 0.96
CA LEU A 141 -5.24 -8.99 0.23
C LEU A 141 -3.98 -9.60 0.86
N THR A 142 -2.99 -8.78 1.25
CA THR A 142 -1.77 -9.23 1.91
C THR A 142 -2.08 -9.90 3.25
N SER A 143 -2.88 -9.27 4.11
CA SER A 143 -3.31 -9.83 5.39
C SER A 143 -4.04 -11.17 5.23
N THR A 144 -4.92 -11.27 4.23
CA THR A 144 -5.66 -12.52 3.95
C THR A 144 -4.72 -13.62 3.46
N ALA A 145 -3.74 -13.30 2.61
CA ALA A 145 -2.75 -14.25 2.11
C ALA A 145 -1.85 -14.76 3.23
N GLU A 146 -1.37 -13.89 4.10
CA GLU A 146 -0.57 -14.22 5.29
C GLU A 146 -1.34 -15.17 6.21
N THR A 147 -2.61 -14.86 6.53
CA THR A 147 -3.45 -15.72 7.37
C THR A 147 -3.65 -17.11 6.78
N ARG A 148 -3.85 -17.21 5.45
CA ARG A 148 -3.97 -18.50 4.76
C ARG A 148 -2.65 -19.28 4.78
N LEU A 149 -1.54 -18.59 4.59
CA LEU A 149 -0.21 -19.20 4.63
C LEU A 149 0.12 -19.73 6.03
N GLU A 150 -0.19 -18.96 7.07
CA GLU A 150 0.00 -19.38 8.47
C GLU A 150 -0.87 -20.61 8.82
N LYS A 151 -2.15 -20.60 8.41
CA LYS A 151 -3.03 -21.77 8.59
C LYS A 151 -2.47 -23.01 7.89
N ARG A 152 -1.96 -22.86 6.68
CA ARG A 152 -1.36 -23.97 5.93
C ARG A 152 -0.05 -24.45 6.58
N ARG A 153 0.81 -23.54 7.03
CA ARG A 153 2.03 -23.87 7.78
C ARG A 153 1.71 -24.59 9.08
N ARG A 154 0.69 -24.14 9.82
CA ARG A 154 0.25 -24.79 11.06
C ARG A 154 -0.28 -26.21 10.79
N ALA A 155 -1.12 -26.39 9.78
CA ALA A 155 -1.61 -27.71 9.40
C ALA A 155 -0.50 -28.68 8.98
N LEU A 156 0.53 -28.19 8.25
CA LEU A 156 1.71 -29.00 7.92
C LEU A 156 2.53 -29.35 9.17
N ARG A 157 2.71 -28.42 10.09
CA ARG A 157 3.44 -28.63 11.36
C ARG A 157 2.73 -29.69 12.22
N ASP A 158 1.40 -29.57 12.35
CA ASP A 158 0.57 -30.49 13.12
C ASP A 158 0.52 -31.89 12.48
N GLY A 159 0.57 -31.97 11.13
CA GLY A 159 0.59 -33.22 10.38
C GLY A 159 1.97 -33.88 10.23
N MET A 160 3.07 -33.22 10.58
CA MET A 160 4.44 -33.71 10.38
C MET A 160 5.30 -33.66 11.65
N GLY A 161 4.73 -33.33 12.79
CA GLY A 161 5.43 -33.26 14.06
C GLY A 161 5.74 -34.62 14.67
N PHE A 162 6.43 -34.63 15.81
CA PHE A 162 6.79 -35.85 16.55
C PHE A 162 5.59 -36.72 16.95
N GLU A 163 4.40 -36.13 17.04
CA GLU A 163 3.18 -36.84 17.42
C GLU A 163 2.67 -37.77 16.31
N THR A 164 3.07 -37.53 15.06
CA THR A 164 2.72 -38.39 13.92
C THR A 164 3.57 -39.64 13.80
N ILE A 165 4.65 -39.72 14.58
CA ILE A 165 5.51 -40.91 14.60
C ILE A 165 4.85 -41.97 15.49
N LEU A 166 4.21 -42.94 14.84
CA LEU A 166 3.58 -44.07 15.54
C LEU A 166 4.64 -44.92 16.26
N ARG A 167 4.48 -45.08 17.57
CA ARG A 167 5.39 -45.88 18.42
C ARG A 167 4.66 -46.42 19.63
N GLY A 168 5.01 -47.63 20.00
CA GLY A 168 4.49 -48.26 21.23
C GLY A 168 5.12 -47.63 22.49
N VAL A 169 4.47 -47.83 23.65
CA VAL A 169 4.90 -47.25 24.92
C VAL A 169 6.31 -47.73 25.30
N THR A 170 6.67 -48.99 24.99
CA THR A 170 7.97 -49.61 25.28
C THR A 170 8.98 -49.52 24.14
N SER A 171 8.65 -48.78 23.06
CA SER A 171 9.49 -48.71 21.86
C SER A 171 10.83 -48.01 22.18
N PRO A 172 11.97 -48.53 21.73
CA PRO A 172 13.27 -47.84 21.82
C PRO A 172 13.27 -46.49 21.12
N MET A 173 12.35 -46.28 20.14
CA MET A 173 12.16 -45.01 19.43
C MET A 173 11.75 -43.86 20.37
N ASN A 174 11.20 -44.16 21.55
CA ASN A 174 10.84 -43.12 22.53
C ASN A 174 12.07 -42.35 23.00
N ALA A 175 13.20 -43.01 23.24
CA ALA A 175 14.47 -42.37 23.63
C ALA A 175 15.02 -41.51 22.47
N VAL A 176 14.96 -42.01 21.24
CA VAL A 176 15.39 -41.27 20.04
C VAL A 176 14.57 -40.01 19.85
N VAL A 177 13.24 -40.09 19.96
CA VAL A 177 12.34 -38.92 19.84
C VAL A 177 12.57 -37.93 20.98
N HIS A 178 12.85 -38.42 22.21
CA HIS A 178 13.16 -37.52 23.32
C HIS A 178 14.44 -36.72 23.07
N HIS A 179 15.52 -37.34 22.62
CA HIS A 179 16.76 -36.66 22.26
C HIS A 179 16.55 -35.73 21.06
N ALA A 180 15.83 -36.17 20.02
CA ALA A 180 15.55 -35.36 18.84
C ALA A 180 14.77 -34.07 19.19
N ARG A 181 13.81 -34.14 20.13
CA ARG A 181 13.11 -32.94 20.64
C ARG A 181 14.03 -31.96 21.35
N ALA A 182 14.95 -32.48 22.18
CA ALA A 182 15.92 -31.65 22.87
C ALA A 182 16.86 -30.93 21.88
N TYR A 183 17.39 -31.67 20.89
CA TYR A 183 18.27 -31.08 19.87
C TYR A 183 17.56 -30.12 18.91
N ALA A 184 16.27 -30.28 18.66
CA ALA A 184 15.50 -29.37 17.82
C ALA A 184 15.48 -27.92 18.33
N SER A 185 15.71 -27.71 19.63
CA SER A 185 15.81 -26.37 20.23
C SER A 185 17.12 -25.64 19.95
N PHE A 186 18.09 -26.31 19.32
CA PHE A 186 19.41 -25.75 19.03
C PHE A 186 19.60 -25.62 17.49
N ASP A 187 20.34 -24.62 17.06
CA ASP A 187 20.72 -24.43 15.66
C ASP A 187 22.05 -25.19 15.37
N VAL A 188 21.97 -26.51 15.36
CA VAL A 188 23.12 -27.40 15.15
C VAL A 188 22.83 -28.41 14.04
N PRO A 189 23.87 -28.86 13.29
CA PRO A 189 23.70 -29.94 12.33
C PRO A 189 23.36 -31.26 13.06
N ILE A 190 22.39 -32.01 12.53
CA ILE A 190 21.94 -33.28 13.08
C ILE A 190 22.18 -34.38 12.03
N LEU A 191 22.94 -35.43 12.41
CA LEU A 191 23.12 -36.63 11.59
C LEU A 191 22.22 -37.75 12.12
N LEU A 192 21.34 -38.27 11.24
CA LEU A 192 20.48 -39.44 11.53
C LEU A 192 20.99 -40.64 10.78
N THR A 193 21.42 -41.68 11.55
CA THR A 193 21.91 -42.95 11.02
C THR A 193 20.95 -44.10 11.33
N GLY A 194 20.92 -45.11 10.50
CA GLY A 194 20.07 -46.29 10.68
C GLY A 194 19.80 -47.02 9.35
N GLU A 195 19.20 -48.19 9.42
CA GLU A 195 18.86 -49.01 8.25
C GLU A 195 17.83 -48.33 7.32
N PRO A 196 17.78 -48.74 6.06
CA PRO A 196 16.71 -48.29 5.14
C PRO A 196 15.33 -48.61 5.72
N GLY A 197 14.35 -47.71 5.54
CA GLY A 197 12.98 -47.93 6.03
C GLY A 197 12.72 -47.62 7.51
N THR A 198 13.73 -47.27 8.33
CA THR A 198 13.55 -46.99 9.77
C THR A 198 12.90 -45.63 10.11
N GLY A 199 12.44 -44.86 9.10
CA GLY A 199 11.71 -43.60 9.33
C GLY A 199 12.60 -42.36 9.52
N LYS A 200 13.89 -42.42 9.13
CA LYS A 200 14.83 -41.26 9.26
C LYS A 200 14.30 -39.96 8.64
N ALA A 201 13.74 -40.04 7.44
CA ALA A 201 13.18 -38.85 6.76
C ALA A 201 11.98 -38.26 7.52
N GLN A 202 11.10 -39.10 8.07
CA GLN A 202 9.98 -38.66 8.91
C GLN A 202 10.48 -38.00 10.19
N LEU A 203 11.51 -38.59 10.84
CA LEU A 203 12.14 -38.01 12.04
C LEU A 203 12.82 -36.66 11.71
N ALA A 204 13.52 -36.56 10.59
CA ALA A 204 14.14 -35.31 10.14
C ALA A 204 13.12 -34.18 9.94
N ARG A 205 11.99 -34.48 9.30
CA ARG A 205 10.88 -33.51 9.15
C ARG A 205 10.31 -33.12 10.51
N ALA A 206 10.09 -34.08 11.41
CA ALA A 206 9.58 -33.82 12.75
C ALA A 206 10.52 -32.89 13.55
N ILE A 207 11.83 -33.10 13.43
CA ILE A 207 12.86 -32.22 14.03
C ILE A 207 12.74 -30.80 13.44
N HIS A 208 12.67 -30.68 12.12
CA HIS A 208 12.55 -29.38 11.46
C HIS A 208 11.31 -28.60 11.95
N TYR A 209 10.12 -29.24 11.94
CA TYR A 209 8.88 -28.59 12.37
C TYR A 209 8.81 -28.29 13.88
N ALA A 210 9.67 -28.89 14.69
CA ALA A 210 9.84 -28.57 16.10
C ALA A 210 11.00 -27.59 16.38
N SER A 211 11.79 -27.23 15.36
CA SER A 211 12.98 -26.38 15.51
C SER A 211 12.66 -24.89 15.45
N LEU A 212 13.67 -24.07 15.75
CA LEU A 212 13.63 -22.61 15.59
C LEU A 212 13.42 -22.15 14.14
N ARG A 213 13.59 -23.06 13.17
CA ARG A 213 13.40 -22.82 11.74
C ARG A 213 12.10 -23.41 11.19
N SER A 214 11.15 -23.75 12.07
CA SER A 214 9.87 -24.38 11.70
C SER A 214 8.99 -23.56 10.74
N ASP A 215 9.26 -22.28 10.59
CA ASP A 215 8.61 -21.34 9.67
C ASP A 215 9.23 -21.35 8.26
N ARG A 216 10.42 -21.92 8.10
CA ARG A 216 11.13 -22.00 6.83
C ARG A 216 10.74 -23.26 6.04
N PRO A 217 10.83 -23.22 4.70
CA PRO A 217 10.58 -24.41 3.89
C PRO A 217 11.65 -25.48 4.13
N VAL A 218 11.23 -26.75 4.11
CA VAL A 218 12.14 -27.90 4.10
C VAL A 218 12.54 -28.19 2.66
N HIS A 219 13.84 -28.27 2.41
CA HIS A 219 14.38 -28.71 1.12
C HIS A 219 15.00 -30.09 1.30
N GLU A 220 14.46 -31.09 0.60
CA GLU A 220 15.00 -32.45 0.61
C GLU A 220 15.80 -32.67 -0.66
N VAL A 221 17.08 -33.01 -0.49
CA VAL A 221 17.98 -33.33 -1.59
C VAL A 221 18.38 -34.79 -1.48
N ASN A 222 18.12 -35.58 -2.53
CA ASN A 222 18.57 -36.98 -2.57
C ASN A 222 19.89 -37.08 -3.36
N LEU A 223 20.95 -37.34 -2.65
CA LEU A 223 22.30 -37.47 -3.24
C LEU A 223 22.66 -38.93 -3.60
N THR A 224 21.76 -39.88 -3.37
CA THR A 224 22.01 -41.31 -3.62
C THR A 224 22.23 -41.57 -5.11
N GLY A 225 23.38 -42.11 -5.46
CA GLY A 225 23.73 -42.46 -6.83
C GLY A 225 24.10 -41.29 -7.74
N LEU A 226 24.22 -40.08 -7.19
CA LEU A 226 24.73 -38.95 -7.94
C LEU A 226 26.26 -38.93 -7.93
N PRO A 227 26.94 -38.72 -9.06
CA PRO A 227 28.36 -38.36 -9.09
C PRO A 227 28.62 -37.07 -8.30
N ASP A 228 29.84 -36.97 -7.71
CA ASP A 228 30.20 -35.85 -6.84
C ASP A 228 29.98 -34.47 -7.49
N ASP A 229 30.31 -34.32 -8.77
CA ASP A 229 30.13 -33.07 -9.50
C ASP A 229 28.63 -32.68 -9.61
N LEU A 230 27.75 -33.65 -9.83
CA LEU A 230 26.32 -33.42 -9.90
C LEU A 230 25.71 -33.15 -8.51
N ALA A 231 26.23 -33.81 -7.48
CA ALA A 231 25.83 -33.58 -6.07
C ALA A 231 26.16 -32.14 -5.64
N LEU A 232 27.33 -31.63 -6.02
CA LEU A 232 27.73 -30.25 -5.76
C LEU A 232 26.84 -29.24 -6.49
N ILE A 233 26.47 -29.56 -7.74
CA ILE A 233 25.56 -28.71 -8.54
C ILE A 233 24.15 -28.67 -7.92
N GLU A 234 23.65 -29.80 -7.46
CA GLU A 234 22.32 -29.89 -6.81
C GLU A 234 22.28 -29.10 -5.50
N LEU A 235 23.38 -29.11 -4.70
CA LEU A 235 23.47 -28.44 -3.41
C LEU A 235 23.74 -26.92 -3.53
N PHE A 236 24.58 -26.51 -4.46
CA PHE A 236 25.11 -25.15 -4.52
C PHE A 236 24.75 -24.40 -5.82
N GLY A 237 24.06 -25.07 -6.75
CA GLY A 237 23.74 -24.54 -8.07
C GLY A 237 24.92 -24.59 -9.02
N ALA A 238 24.66 -24.26 -10.29
CA ALA A 238 25.67 -24.16 -11.34
C ALA A 238 25.62 -22.81 -12.05
N LYS A 239 26.78 -22.31 -12.47
CA LYS A 239 26.83 -21.16 -13.37
C LYS A 239 26.20 -21.52 -14.73
N ARG A 240 25.50 -20.55 -15.35
CA ARG A 240 24.89 -20.73 -16.69
C ARG A 240 25.95 -21.31 -17.69
N GLY A 241 25.58 -22.41 -18.32
CA GLY A 241 26.44 -23.02 -19.41
C GLY A 241 27.32 -24.18 -18.98
N VAL A 242 27.30 -24.61 -17.71
CA VAL A 242 28.14 -25.74 -17.23
C VAL A 242 27.46 -27.10 -17.43
N LEU A 243 26.14 -27.18 -17.60
CA LEU A 243 25.40 -28.42 -17.80
C LEU A 243 25.28 -28.76 -19.30
N PRO A 244 25.66 -29.96 -19.76
CA PRO A 244 25.35 -30.44 -21.09
C PRO A 244 23.84 -30.66 -21.21
N GLY A 245 23.12 -29.84 -22.00
CA GLY A 245 21.68 -30.00 -22.26
C GLY A 245 20.79 -28.84 -21.92
N GLY A 246 21.32 -27.65 -21.60
CA GLY A 246 20.56 -26.39 -21.67
C GLY A 246 19.36 -26.23 -20.71
N SER A 247 19.31 -26.88 -19.57
CA SER A 247 18.29 -26.67 -18.56
C SER A 247 18.61 -25.44 -17.70
N ASN A 248 17.72 -24.43 -17.74
CA ASN A 248 17.79 -23.20 -16.93
C ASN A 248 17.38 -23.49 -15.45
N LYS A 249 18.10 -24.34 -14.73
CA LYS A 249 17.95 -24.40 -13.27
C LYS A 249 18.87 -23.33 -12.66
N ILE A 250 18.25 -22.30 -12.15
CA ILE A 250 18.87 -21.32 -11.26
C ILE A 250 18.68 -21.87 -9.85
N GLY A 251 19.75 -22.12 -9.13
CA GLY A 251 19.74 -22.42 -7.71
C GLY A 251 19.44 -21.17 -6.89
#